data_3b04265f7778e6e86fb00ddf2f040fa8
#
_entry.id   3b04265f7778e6e86fb00ddf2f040fa8
#
_cell.length_a   1.000
_cell.length_b   1.000
_cell.length_c   1.000
_cell.angle_alpha   90.00
_cell.angle_beta   90.00
_cell.angle_gamma   90.00
#
_symmetry.space_group_name_H-M   'P 1'
#
loop_
_entity.id
_entity.type
_entity.pdbx_description
1 polymer ?
#
loop_
_entity_poly.entity_id
_entity_poly.type
_entity_poly.pdbx_seq_one_letter_code
_entity_poly.pdbx_strand_id
1 'polypeptide(L)'
;IDYTSEDDANQMAYIADNIQPIFSIVFSNSPFINGQPARERNFRWEIWENTDPNRCGSLFNHGIKNMNTFIDDYIDWLLNQPSMYTVNQEGYYSKFHGTILESIDESDDIFNQIDIILHQSFTNVRFKPFLEIRSPDRPLKNNEISPGAFILGILTSPTARGKMLKMIHEWSDSDKFKLIESAFSLSYSNPGPKGKMIGYYIEKISE
;
A
#
# COMPACT_ATOMS: atom_id res chain seq x y z
N ILE A 1 4.64 9.71 5.57
CA ILE A 1 5.97 9.57 6.20
C ILE A 1 6.99 10.12 5.22
N ASP A 2 7.83 11.03 5.68
CA ASP A 2 8.92 11.58 4.88
C ASP A 2 10.08 10.56 4.79
N TYR A 3 10.83 10.64 3.73
CA TYR A 3 12.05 9.85 3.50
C TYR A 3 13.21 10.79 3.19
N THR A 4 14.43 10.34 3.46
CA THR A 4 15.64 11.18 3.41
C THR A 4 16.52 10.93 2.19
N SER A 5 16.27 9.85 1.49
CA SER A 5 16.96 9.45 0.26
C SER A 5 16.10 8.46 -0.52
N GLU A 6 16.48 8.16 -1.74
CA GLU A 6 15.87 7.14 -2.58
C GLU A 6 15.98 5.75 -1.95
N ASP A 7 17.15 5.38 -1.44
CA ASP A 7 17.34 4.12 -0.72
C ASP A 7 16.42 4.00 0.50
N ASP A 8 16.24 5.10 1.24
CA ASP A 8 15.36 5.17 2.39
C ASP A 8 13.90 4.95 1.97
N ALA A 9 13.46 5.64 0.91
CA ALA A 9 12.12 5.49 0.35
C ALA A 9 11.87 4.08 -0.19
N ASN A 10 12.82 3.49 -0.91
CA ASN A 10 12.79 2.14 -1.44
C ASN A 10 12.57 1.11 -0.32
N GLN A 11 13.39 1.19 0.74
CA GLN A 11 13.27 0.28 1.89
C GLN A 11 11.95 0.46 2.64
N MET A 12 11.55 1.71 2.92
CA MET A 12 10.29 1.99 3.61
C MET A 12 9.09 1.48 2.83
N ALA A 13 9.02 1.74 1.52
CA ALA A 13 7.92 1.32 0.67
C ALA A 13 7.86 -0.20 0.55
N TYR A 14 9.00 -0.85 0.35
CA TYR A 14 9.09 -2.31 0.30
C TYR A 14 8.61 -2.98 1.59
N ILE A 15 9.06 -2.49 2.75
CA ILE A 15 8.59 -3.01 4.04
C ILE A 15 7.10 -2.77 4.18
N ALA A 16 6.65 -1.54 3.97
CA ALA A 16 5.25 -1.16 4.11
C ALA A 16 4.35 -2.04 3.24
N ASP A 17 4.63 -2.19 1.93
CA ASP A 17 3.80 -3.00 1.04
C ASP A 17 3.70 -4.45 1.49
N ASN A 18 4.81 -5.06 1.93
CA ASN A 18 4.82 -6.44 2.40
C ASN A 18 4.05 -6.66 3.72
N ILE A 19 3.96 -5.66 4.60
CA ILE A 19 3.24 -5.79 5.88
C ILE A 19 1.81 -5.23 5.86
N GLN A 20 1.38 -4.57 4.76
CA GLN A 20 0.03 -4.00 4.63
C GLN A 20 -1.10 -5.00 4.91
N PRO A 21 -1.02 -6.28 4.49
CA PRO A 21 -2.04 -7.27 4.82
C PRO A 21 -2.22 -7.43 6.34
N ILE A 22 -1.12 -7.53 7.10
CA ILE A 22 -1.15 -7.63 8.56
C ILE A 22 -1.68 -6.34 9.17
N PHE A 23 -1.22 -5.21 8.67
CA PHE A 23 -1.60 -3.89 9.13
C PHE A 23 -3.10 -3.63 8.96
N SER A 24 -3.68 -4.07 7.83
CA SER A 24 -5.12 -3.98 7.58
C SER A 24 -5.95 -4.84 8.54
N ILE A 25 -5.45 -6.03 8.92
CA ILE A 25 -6.11 -6.92 9.88
C ILE A 25 -6.11 -6.30 11.29
N VAL A 26 -4.95 -5.81 11.75
CA VAL A 26 -4.78 -5.25 13.09
C VAL A 26 -5.63 -4.00 13.30
N PHE A 27 -5.71 -3.14 12.28
CA PHE A 27 -6.43 -1.87 12.34
C PHE A 27 -7.75 -1.88 11.57
N SER A 28 -8.36 -3.04 11.39
CA SER A 28 -9.70 -3.14 10.80
C SER A 28 -10.76 -2.60 11.76
N ASN A 29 -11.64 -1.73 11.24
CA ASN A 29 -12.77 -1.15 11.98
C ASN A 29 -14.00 -0.93 11.11
N SER A 30 -14.28 -1.85 10.18
CA SER A 30 -15.46 -1.82 9.29
C SER A 30 -16.41 -2.99 9.63
N PRO A 31 -17.09 -2.94 10.82
CA PRO A 31 -17.83 -4.09 11.34
C PRO A 31 -19.18 -4.35 10.66
N PHE A 32 -19.63 -3.45 9.75
CA PHE A 32 -20.92 -3.57 9.08
C PHE A 32 -20.80 -3.43 7.57
N ILE A 33 -21.61 -4.20 6.83
CA ILE A 33 -21.78 -4.14 5.38
C ILE A 33 -23.29 -4.02 5.10
N ASN A 34 -23.72 -2.91 4.50
CA ASN A 34 -25.14 -2.64 4.22
C ASN A 34 -26.05 -2.86 5.44
N GLY A 35 -25.61 -2.42 6.62
CA GLY A 35 -26.35 -2.53 7.87
C GLY A 35 -26.33 -3.94 8.50
N GLN A 36 -25.61 -4.89 7.93
CA GLN A 36 -25.43 -6.24 8.48
C GLN A 36 -24.01 -6.42 9.02
N PRO A 37 -23.81 -7.21 10.10
CA PRO A 37 -22.48 -7.50 10.61
C PRO A 37 -21.55 -8.10 9.55
N ALA A 38 -20.37 -7.52 9.37
CA ALA A 38 -19.34 -8.05 8.47
C ALA A 38 -18.70 -9.35 8.98
N ARG A 39 -18.88 -9.67 10.28
CA ARG A 39 -18.28 -10.83 10.96
C ARG A 39 -16.75 -10.80 10.87
N GLU A 40 -16.14 -11.90 10.39
CA GLU A 40 -14.68 -12.04 10.26
C GLU A 40 -14.13 -11.46 8.94
N ARG A 41 -14.92 -10.77 8.13
CA ARG A 41 -14.45 -10.21 6.86
C ARG A 41 -13.68 -8.91 7.10
N ASN A 42 -12.53 -8.79 6.48
CA ASN A 42 -11.80 -7.54 6.36
C ASN A 42 -12.38 -6.73 5.19
N PHE A 43 -13.51 -6.07 5.44
CA PHE A 43 -14.33 -5.48 4.40
C PHE A 43 -13.64 -4.34 3.65
N ARG A 44 -12.85 -3.50 4.35
CA ARG A 44 -12.08 -2.46 3.69
C ARG A 44 -11.05 -3.03 2.72
N TRP A 45 -10.33 -4.07 3.14
CA TRP A 45 -9.36 -4.77 2.28
C TRP A 45 -10.04 -5.33 1.04
N GLU A 46 -11.16 -6.02 1.23
CA GLU A 46 -11.97 -6.60 0.15
C GLU A 46 -12.42 -5.55 -0.87
N ILE A 47 -12.89 -4.37 -0.41
CA ILE A 47 -13.29 -3.28 -1.32
C ILE A 47 -12.12 -2.85 -2.18
N TRP A 48 -10.96 -2.54 -1.59
CA TRP A 48 -9.83 -2.01 -2.33
C TRP A 48 -9.21 -3.03 -3.29
N GLU A 49 -9.10 -4.29 -2.91
CA GLU A 49 -8.61 -5.35 -3.80
C GLU A 49 -9.54 -5.61 -5.00
N ASN A 50 -10.83 -5.25 -4.91
CA ASN A 50 -11.83 -5.48 -5.96
C ASN A 50 -12.34 -4.21 -6.66
N THR A 51 -11.81 -3.02 -6.34
CA THR A 51 -12.31 -1.75 -6.91
C THR A 51 -11.75 -1.52 -8.32
N ASP A 52 -10.45 -1.57 -8.51
CA ASP A 52 -9.79 -1.38 -9.80
C ASP A 52 -8.49 -2.23 -9.83
N PRO A 53 -8.47 -3.33 -10.57
CA PRO A 53 -7.32 -4.23 -10.59
C PRO A 53 -6.06 -3.62 -11.21
N ASN A 54 -6.18 -2.50 -11.92
CA ASN A 54 -5.02 -1.83 -12.52
C ASN A 54 -4.35 -0.84 -11.55
N ARG A 55 -5.07 -0.35 -10.51
CA ARG A 55 -4.61 0.78 -9.70
C ARG A 55 -4.61 0.54 -8.20
N CYS A 56 -5.35 -0.48 -7.74
CA CYS A 56 -5.56 -0.78 -6.33
C CYS A 56 -4.73 -1.97 -5.86
N GLY A 57 -4.70 -2.19 -4.56
CA GLY A 57 -4.08 -3.35 -3.94
C GLY A 57 -2.60 -3.20 -3.64
N SER A 58 -1.92 -4.31 -3.44
CA SER A 58 -0.50 -4.38 -3.13
C SER A 58 0.35 -4.13 -4.38
N LEU A 59 1.43 -3.39 -4.24
CA LEU A 59 2.43 -3.20 -5.30
C LEU A 59 3.06 -4.51 -5.74
N PHE A 60 3.17 -5.47 -4.81
CA PHE A 60 3.62 -6.82 -5.11
C PHE A 60 2.75 -7.52 -6.17
N ASN A 61 1.43 -7.33 -6.15
CA ASN A 61 0.51 -7.87 -7.16
C ASN A 61 0.71 -7.24 -8.54
N HIS A 62 1.24 -6.02 -8.58
CA HIS A 62 1.60 -5.32 -9.82
C HIS A 62 3.01 -5.65 -10.34
N GLY A 63 3.70 -6.59 -9.70
CA GLY A 63 5.03 -7.03 -10.11
C GLY A 63 6.18 -6.23 -9.51
N ILE A 64 5.91 -5.24 -8.67
CA ILE A 64 6.91 -4.41 -7.99
C ILE A 64 7.43 -5.16 -6.76
N LYS A 65 8.60 -5.79 -6.90
CA LYS A 65 9.10 -6.78 -5.93
C LYS A 65 10.54 -6.55 -5.47
N ASN A 66 11.30 -5.77 -6.22
CA ASN A 66 12.71 -5.56 -5.94
C ASN A 66 12.88 -4.32 -5.04
N MET A 67 13.39 -4.54 -3.83
CA MET A 67 13.60 -3.46 -2.88
C MET A 67 14.54 -2.35 -3.41
N ASN A 68 15.55 -2.71 -4.21
CA ASN A 68 16.57 -1.75 -4.65
C ASN A 68 16.11 -0.86 -5.82
N THR A 69 15.05 -1.26 -6.52
CA THR A 69 14.47 -0.53 -7.67
C THR A 69 13.00 -0.21 -7.44
N PHE A 70 12.55 -0.18 -6.19
CA PHE A 70 11.12 -0.15 -5.86
C PHE A 70 10.42 1.11 -6.38
N ILE A 71 11.09 2.27 -6.30
CA ILE A 71 10.58 3.55 -6.83
C ILE A 71 10.58 3.51 -8.36
N ASP A 72 11.66 3.07 -8.98
CA ASP A 72 11.76 3.01 -10.44
C ASP A 72 10.71 2.07 -11.01
N ASP A 73 10.56 0.87 -10.43
CA ASP A 73 9.54 -0.10 -10.81
C ASP A 73 8.12 0.48 -10.61
N TYR A 74 7.90 1.28 -9.54
CA TYR A 74 6.64 1.96 -9.29
C TYR A 74 6.34 3.05 -10.33
N ILE A 75 7.34 3.86 -10.69
CA ILE A 75 7.20 4.92 -11.70
C ILE A 75 6.88 4.29 -13.06
N ASP A 76 7.64 3.27 -13.46
CA ASP A 76 7.42 2.56 -14.72
C ASP A 76 6.03 1.93 -14.77
N TRP A 77 5.61 1.28 -13.69
CA TRP A 77 4.26 0.73 -13.59
C TRP A 77 3.19 1.83 -13.67
N LEU A 78 3.32 2.91 -12.91
CA LEU A 78 2.33 4.00 -12.85
C LEU A 78 2.15 4.67 -14.21
N LEU A 79 3.24 5.00 -14.91
CA LEU A 79 3.20 5.66 -16.20
C LEU A 79 2.51 4.82 -17.28
N ASN A 80 2.56 3.50 -17.15
CA ASN A 80 1.90 2.56 -18.06
C ASN A 80 0.43 2.28 -17.71
N GLN A 81 -0.10 2.82 -16.60
CA GLN A 81 -1.52 2.64 -16.30
C GLN A 81 -2.40 3.49 -17.23
N PRO A 82 -3.63 3.03 -17.56
CA PRO A 82 -4.58 3.84 -18.27
C PRO A 82 -4.87 5.15 -17.52
N SER A 83 -4.77 6.31 -18.15
CA SER A 83 -5.10 7.57 -17.51
C SER A 83 -6.61 7.67 -17.27
N MET A 84 -7.00 8.17 -16.09
CA MET A 84 -8.40 8.44 -15.77
C MET A 84 -8.85 9.78 -16.32
N TYR A 85 -7.99 10.77 -16.25
CA TYR A 85 -8.25 12.15 -16.64
C TYR A 85 -6.96 12.93 -16.85
N THR A 86 -7.10 14.04 -17.59
CA THR A 86 -6.11 15.12 -17.64
C THR A 86 -6.70 16.39 -17.03
N VAL A 87 -5.84 17.31 -16.63
CA VAL A 87 -6.24 18.62 -16.11
C VAL A 87 -5.51 19.68 -16.96
N ASN A 88 -6.25 20.62 -17.53
CA ASN A 88 -5.64 21.71 -18.26
C ASN A 88 -5.14 22.83 -17.35
N GLN A 89 -4.43 23.82 -17.89
CA GLN A 89 -3.85 24.94 -17.14
C GLN A 89 -4.90 25.79 -16.41
N GLU A 90 -6.18 25.73 -16.82
CA GLU A 90 -7.29 26.42 -16.17
C GLU A 90 -7.92 25.58 -15.02
N GLY A 91 -7.43 24.35 -14.81
CA GLY A 91 -7.91 23.44 -13.76
C GLY A 91 -9.13 22.60 -14.13
N TYR A 92 -9.53 22.56 -15.42
CA TYR A 92 -10.65 21.73 -15.85
C TYR A 92 -10.23 20.29 -16.13
N TYR A 93 -11.01 19.36 -15.59
CA TYR A 93 -10.84 17.92 -15.77
C TYR A 93 -11.48 17.44 -17.06
N SER A 94 -10.77 16.63 -17.81
CA SER A 94 -11.29 15.95 -19.00
C SER A 94 -10.86 14.49 -19.02
N LYS A 95 -11.75 13.63 -19.55
CA LYS A 95 -11.44 12.20 -19.73
C LYS A 95 -10.34 12.07 -20.78
N PHE A 96 -9.36 11.22 -20.49
CA PHE A 96 -8.29 10.88 -21.41
C PHE A 96 -8.35 9.39 -21.79
N HIS A 97 -8.01 9.06 -23.02
CA HIS A 97 -7.96 7.69 -23.53
C HIS A 97 -6.53 7.36 -23.96
N GLY A 98 -5.80 6.73 -23.09
CA GLY A 98 -4.38 6.39 -23.23
C GLY A 98 -3.76 6.10 -21.87
N THR A 99 -2.46 5.92 -21.84
CA THR A 99 -1.69 5.75 -20.60
C THR A 99 -1.46 7.08 -19.89
N ILE A 100 -1.04 7.03 -18.63
CA ILE A 100 -0.62 8.22 -17.89
C ILE A 100 0.58 8.87 -18.62
N LEU A 101 1.53 8.08 -19.12
CA LEU A 101 2.67 8.60 -19.90
C LEU A 101 2.19 9.40 -21.13
N GLU A 102 1.23 8.87 -21.89
CA GLU A 102 0.68 9.56 -23.06
C GLU A 102 -0.15 10.80 -22.70
N SER A 103 -0.57 10.94 -21.44
CA SER A 103 -1.35 12.09 -20.97
C SER A 103 -0.48 13.27 -20.51
N ILE A 104 0.85 13.11 -20.43
CA ILE A 104 1.78 14.17 -20.02
C ILE A 104 1.89 15.20 -21.13
N ASP A 105 1.65 16.46 -20.80
CA ASP A 105 1.85 17.58 -21.70
C ASP A 105 3.32 18.02 -21.65
N GLU A 106 4.09 17.70 -22.69
CA GLU A 106 5.51 18.06 -22.81
C GLU A 106 5.74 19.58 -22.89
N SER A 107 4.71 20.38 -23.18
CA SER A 107 4.78 21.85 -23.23
C SER A 107 4.64 22.50 -21.85
N ASP A 108 4.21 21.76 -20.81
CA ASP A 108 4.05 22.23 -19.45
C ASP A 108 5.12 21.61 -18.53
N ASP A 109 5.45 22.31 -17.44
CA ASP A 109 6.40 21.82 -16.45
C ASP A 109 5.85 20.54 -15.79
N ILE A 110 6.66 19.49 -15.78
CA ILE A 110 6.31 18.23 -15.14
C ILE A 110 5.91 18.39 -13.66
N PHE A 111 6.50 19.36 -12.96
CA PHE A 111 6.14 19.65 -11.57
C PHE A 111 4.69 20.13 -11.39
N ASN A 112 4.08 20.72 -12.41
CA ASN A 112 2.66 21.08 -12.40
C ASN A 112 1.76 19.87 -12.57
N GLN A 113 2.25 18.80 -13.19
CA GLN A 113 1.50 17.62 -13.55
C GLN A 113 1.69 16.46 -12.55
N ILE A 114 2.79 16.45 -11.79
CA ILE A 114 3.20 15.32 -10.95
C ILE A 114 2.13 14.94 -9.90
N ASP A 115 1.48 15.92 -9.28
CA ASP A 115 0.42 15.64 -8.32
C ASP A 115 -0.79 14.96 -8.97
N ILE A 116 -1.14 15.37 -10.20
CA ILE A 116 -2.22 14.79 -10.98
C ILE A 116 -1.89 13.34 -11.34
N ILE A 117 -0.65 13.08 -11.74
CA ILE A 117 -0.13 11.75 -12.08
C ILE A 117 -0.20 10.83 -10.85
N LEU A 118 0.38 11.27 -9.74
CA LEU A 118 0.46 10.50 -8.51
C LEU A 118 -0.92 10.22 -7.87
N HIS A 119 -1.94 11.06 -8.13
CA HIS A 119 -3.28 10.86 -7.62
C HIS A 119 -4.08 9.78 -8.38
N GLN A 120 -3.59 9.27 -9.48
CA GLN A 120 -4.25 8.23 -10.27
C GLN A 120 -3.91 6.80 -9.83
N SER A 121 -3.09 6.62 -8.78
CA SER A 121 -2.80 5.33 -8.14
C SER A 121 -3.54 5.22 -6.80
N PHE A 122 -4.07 4.03 -6.49
CA PHE A 122 -4.82 3.75 -5.26
C PHE A 122 -4.28 2.51 -4.53
N THR A 123 -3.01 2.19 -4.74
CA THR A 123 -2.30 1.10 -4.08
C THR A 123 -2.23 1.26 -2.57
N ASN A 124 -2.00 0.18 -1.84
CA ASN A 124 -1.91 0.18 -0.38
C ASN A 124 -0.77 1.06 0.14
N VAL A 125 0.30 1.16 -0.64
CA VAL A 125 1.40 2.10 -0.46
C VAL A 125 1.50 2.96 -1.70
N ARG A 126 1.60 4.27 -1.55
CA ARG A 126 1.66 5.22 -2.65
C ARG A 126 2.75 6.25 -2.42
N PHE A 127 3.56 6.51 -3.46
CA PHE A 127 4.50 7.62 -3.45
C PHE A 127 3.79 8.93 -3.76
N LYS A 128 4.16 9.95 -3.01
CA LYS A 128 3.90 11.37 -3.16
C LYS A 128 5.21 12.08 -2.77
N PRO A 129 5.25 13.40 -2.55
CA PRO A 129 6.40 14.02 -1.87
C PRO A 129 6.73 13.38 -0.50
N PHE A 130 5.90 12.45 -0.07
CA PHE A 130 6.04 11.58 1.09
C PHE A 130 5.47 10.18 0.77
N LEU A 131 5.78 9.18 1.60
CA LEU A 131 5.20 7.84 1.49
C LEU A 131 3.85 7.80 2.20
N GLU A 132 2.78 7.47 1.46
CA GLU A 132 1.43 7.33 1.97
C GLU A 132 1.08 5.86 2.21
N ILE A 133 0.63 5.55 3.42
CA ILE A 133 0.24 4.20 3.86
C ILE A 133 -1.28 4.18 4.02
N ARG A 134 -1.99 3.26 3.36
CA ARG A 134 -3.43 3.39 3.11
C ARG A 134 -4.31 2.24 3.59
N SER A 135 -3.75 1.10 3.98
CA SER A 135 -4.54 -0.11 4.28
C SER A 135 -5.38 -0.05 5.58
N PRO A 136 -4.97 0.65 6.67
CA PRO A 136 -5.75 0.61 7.90
C PRO A 136 -7.06 1.39 7.79
N ASP A 137 -8.06 0.93 8.55
CA ASP A 137 -9.27 1.70 8.83
C ASP A 137 -9.01 2.84 9.82
N ARG A 138 -9.99 3.74 9.96
CA ARG A 138 -10.00 4.69 11.07
C ARG A 138 -10.27 3.94 12.38
N PRO A 139 -9.36 3.95 13.36
CA PRO A 139 -9.56 3.30 14.63
C PRO A 139 -10.74 3.88 15.44
N LEU A 140 -11.10 3.19 16.51
CA LEU A 140 -12.07 3.68 17.49
C LEU A 140 -11.61 4.99 18.09
N LYS A 141 -12.57 5.79 18.55
CA LYS A 141 -12.33 7.06 19.22
C LYS A 141 -11.30 6.92 20.34
N ASN A 142 -10.38 7.86 20.40
CA ASN A 142 -9.20 7.93 21.27
C ASN A 142 -8.02 7.01 20.89
N ASN A 143 -8.11 6.29 19.76
CA ASN A 143 -7.02 5.48 19.20
C ASN A 143 -6.69 5.89 17.76
N GLU A 144 -7.14 7.04 17.30
CA GLU A 144 -7.03 7.49 15.91
C GLU A 144 -5.58 7.57 15.43
N ILE A 145 -4.65 7.86 16.35
CA ILE A 145 -3.22 7.98 16.01
C ILE A 145 -2.48 6.63 15.98
N SER A 146 -3.08 5.56 16.51
CA SER A 146 -2.38 4.27 16.68
C SER A 146 -1.81 3.68 15.39
N PRO A 147 -2.52 3.68 14.25
CA PRO A 147 -1.93 3.18 13.00
C PRO A 147 -0.72 3.99 12.55
N GLY A 148 -0.81 5.32 12.68
CA GLY A 148 0.30 6.23 12.36
C GLY A 148 1.52 5.99 13.27
N ALA A 149 1.31 5.88 14.57
CA ALA A 149 2.38 5.61 15.53
C ALA A 149 3.05 4.25 15.28
N PHE A 150 2.25 3.22 15.01
CA PHE A 150 2.74 1.87 14.73
C PHE A 150 3.63 1.83 13.49
N ILE A 151 3.14 2.32 12.36
CA ILE A 151 3.89 2.28 11.11
C ILE A 151 5.12 3.21 11.16
N LEU A 152 5.00 4.38 11.82
CA LEU A 152 6.12 5.28 12.02
C LEU A 152 7.24 4.59 12.82
N GLY A 153 6.89 3.91 13.91
CA GLY A 153 7.86 3.16 14.72
C GLY A 153 8.61 2.09 13.93
N ILE A 154 7.92 1.38 13.04
CA ILE A 154 8.53 0.36 12.18
C ILE A 154 9.46 1.00 11.14
N LEU A 155 8.99 2.03 10.43
CA LEU A 155 9.70 2.55 9.26
C LEU A 155 10.83 3.52 9.63
N THR A 156 10.76 4.22 10.76
CA THR A 156 11.80 5.19 11.14
C THR A 156 12.87 4.64 12.10
N SER A 157 12.60 3.52 12.77
CA SER A 157 13.58 2.88 13.63
C SER A 157 14.52 1.96 12.83
N PRO A 158 15.84 2.22 12.79
CA PRO A 158 16.78 1.34 12.07
C PRO A 158 16.73 -0.11 12.58
N THR A 159 16.54 -0.30 13.88
CA THR A 159 16.45 -1.65 14.48
C THR A 159 15.19 -2.38 14.07
N ALA A 160 14.02 -1.72 14.11
CA ALA A 160 12.75 -2.30 13.69
C ALA A 160 12.77 -2.60 12.19
N ARG A 161 13.25 -1.66 11.38
CA ARG A 161 13.41 -1.83 9.93
C ARG A 161 14.29 -3.03 9.59
N GLY A 162 15.44 -3.18 10.23
CA GLY A 162 16.33 -4.32 10.05
C GLY A 162 15.68 -5.66 10.41
N LYS A 163 14.89 -5.71 11.49
CA LYS A 163 14.09 -6.91 11.84
C LYS A 163 13.05 -7.23 10.79
N MET A 164 12.32 -6.22 10.27
CA MET A 164 11.31 -6.39 9.22
C MET A 164 11.93 -6.90 7.93
N LEU A 165 13.02 -6.29 7.46
CA LEU A 165 13.72 -6.74 6.25
C LEU A 165 14.17 -8.19 6.38
N LYS A 166 14.78 -8.55 7.50
CA LYS A 166 15.20 -9.93 7.75
C LYS A 166 14.03 -10.91 7.66
N MET A 167 12.90 -10.58 8.26
CA MET A 167 11.69 -11.41 8.23
C MET A 167 11.12 -11.53 6.81
N ILE A 168 11.00 -10.41 6.10
CA ILE A 168 10.41 -10.37 4.74
C ILE A 168 11.30 -11.09 3.73
N HIS A 169 12.63 -11.00 3.85
CA HIS A 169 13.56 -11.71 2.97
C HIS A 169 13.49 -13.24 3.07
N GLU A 170 12.95 -13.76 4.16
CA GLU A 170 12.69 -15.19 4.30
C GLU A 170 11.43 -15.65 3.54
N TRP A 171 10.57 -14.73 3.11
CA TRP A 171 9.31 -15.03 2.45
C TRP A 171 9.50 -15.24 0.95
N SER A 172 9.00 -16.35 0.46
CA SER A 172 8.86 -16.58 -0.99
C SER A 172 7.70 -15.74 -1.55
N ASP A 173 7.65 -15.61 -2.88
CA ASP A 173 6.50 -14.97 -3.55
C ASP A 173 5.18 -15.66 -3.17
N SER A 174 5.18 -17.00 -3.08
CA SER A 174 4.02 -17.76 -2.63
C SER A 174 3.61 -17.42 -1.19
N ASP A 175 4.57 -17.15 -0.29
CA ASP A 175 4.28 -16.71 1.08
C ASP A 175 3.63 -15.33 1.10
N LYS A 176 4.09 -14.41 0.24
CA LYS A 176 3.54 -13.05 0.13
C LYS A 176 2.13 -13.06 -0.45
N PHE A 177 1.88 -13.83 -1.52
CA PHE A 177 0.53 -14.03 -2.07
C PHE A 177 -0.42 -14.60 -1.01
N LYS A 178 0.02 -15.62 -0.28
CA LYS A 178 -0.75 -16.22 0.79
C LYS A 178 -1.11 -15.23 1.90
N LEU A 179 -0.20 -14.32 2.22
CA LEU A 179 -0.43 -13.28 3.20
C LEU A 179 -1.50 -12.28 2.72
N ILE A 180 -1.44 -11.86 1.45
CA ILE A 180 -2.44 -10.99 0.82
C ILE A 180 -3.83 -11.65 0.85
N GLU A 181 -3.92 -12.93 0.43
CA GLU A 181 -5.16 -13.71 0.48
C GLU A 181 -5.70 -13.86 1.90
N SER A 182 -4.83 -14.08 2.88
CA SER A 182 -5.24 -14.24 4.27
C SER A 182 -5.83 -12.95 4.87
N ALA A 183 -5.51 -11.79 4.30
CA ALA A 183 -6.02 -10.50 4.78
C ALA A 183 -7.49 -10.24 4.45
N PHE A 184 -8.14 -11.06 3.61
CA PHE A 184 -9.59 -10.98 3.42
C PHE A 184 -10.39 -11.38 4.67
N SER A 185 -9.75 -12.04 5.63
CA SER A 185 -10.35 -12.42 6.92
C SER A 185 -9.59 -11.80 8.08
N LEU A 186 -10.31 -11.48 9.15
CA LEU A 186 -9.75 -10.94 10.40
C LEU A 186 -9.22 -12.03 11.35
N SER A 187 -9.27 -13.31 10.93
CA SER A 187 -8.83 -14.42 11.78
C SER A 187 -7.31 -14.48 11.91
N TYR A 188 -6.83 -14.38 13.14
CA TYR A 188 -5.39 -14.53 13.45
C TYR A 188 -4.89 -15.98 13.26
N SER A 189 -5.82 -16.95 13.13
CA SER A 189 -5.48 -18.34 12.83
C SER A 189 -5.28 -18.63 11.35
N ASN A 190 -5.53 -17.66 10.48
CA ASN A 190 -5.30 -17.82 9.04
C ASN A 190 -3.82 -18.13 8.76
N PRO A 191 -3.56 -18.95 7.71
CA PRO A 191 -2.21 -19.29 7.34
C PRO A 191 -1.46 -18.06 6.79
N GLY A 192 -0.27 -17.82 7.31
CA GLY A 192 0.66 -16.80 6.84
C GLY A 192 1.90 -17.41 6.19
N PRO A 193 2.94 -16.59 5.96
CA PRO A 193 4.21 -17.03 5.41
C PRO A 193 4.84 -18.19 6.17
N LYS A 194 5.63 -19.02 5.52
CA LYS A 194 6.39 -20.13 6.15
C LYS A 194 5.54 -21.09 6.97
N GLY A 195 4.24 -21.19 6.67
CA GLY A 195 3.31 -22.06 7.41
C GLY A 195 2.98 -21.60 8.83
N LYS A 196 3.37 -20.39 9.23
CA LYS A 196 2.95 -19.79 10.50
C LYS A 196 1.56 -19.15 10.37
N MET A 197 0.88 -18.96 11.48
CA MET A 197 -0.39 -18.21 11.53
C MET A 197 -0.15 -16.70 11.46
N ILE A 198 -1.14 -15.94 11.01
CA ILE A 198 -1.10 -14.46 11.01
C ILE A 198 -0.79 -13.91 12.41
N GLY A 199 -1.41 -14.49 13.47
CA GLY A 199 -1.17 -14.10 14.86
C GLY A 199 0.30 -14.14 15.27
N TYR A 200 1.08 -15.10 14.76
CA TYR A 200 2.52 -15.16 15.00
C TYR A 200 3.24 -13.90 14.46
N TYR A 201 2.87 -13.43 13.27
CA TYR A 201 3.47 -12.23 12.68
C TYR A 201 3.02 -10.95 13.37
N ILE A 202 1.76 -10.88 13.81
CA ILE A 202 1.28 -9.75 14.62
C ILE A 202 2.09 -9.63 15.91
N GLU A 203 2.33 -10.73 16.61
CA GLU A 203 3.15 -10.77 17.83
C GLU A 203 4.59 -10.31 17.52
N LYS A 204 5.21 -10.87 16.48
CA LYS A 204 6.60 -10.53 16.08
C LYS A 204 6.80 -9.08 15.66
N ILE A 205 5.81 -8.47 15.05
CA ILE A 205 5.88 -7.06 14.64
C ILE A 205 5.64 -6.12 15.83
N SER A 206 4.96 -6.60 16.88
CA SER A 206 4.69 -5.84 18.10
C SER A 206 5.86 -5.79 19.09
N GLU A 207 6.86 -6.69 18.95
CA GLU A 207 8.11 -6.75 19.73
C GLU A 207 9.17 -5.75 19.23
#